data_807984bd58ded0133feacd4dc61c9247
#
_entry.id   807984bd58ded0133feacd4dc61c9247
#
_cell.length_a   1.000
_cell.length_b   1.000
_cell.length_c   1.000
_cell.angle_alpha   90.00
_cell.angle_beta   90.00
_cell.angle_gamma   90.00
#
_symmetry.space_group_name_H-M   'P 1'
#
loop_
_entity.id
_entity.type
_entity.pdbx_description
1 polymer ?
#
loop_
_entity_poly.entity_id
_entity_poly.type
_entity_poly.pdbx_seq_one_letter_code
_entity_poly.pdbx_strand_id
1 'polypeptide(L)'
;IRDRLNITENIFERNLSKRGDKTAIIWEPNDPKESPIYLSYKELYEQTCTFSNALRSKGIKKGDRVIIYMPMVPEAAIAMLACARVGAVHSVVFAGFSAASLADRINDCEAKMVLTSDGNFRGNKTIPVKDVVDEALEKCSSIESVIVLERTKQNINMEDGRDSWWHECIEDQPKTCDSEVMDSEDLLFILYTSGSTGK
;
A
#
# COMPACT_ATOMS: atom_id res chain seq x y z
N ILE A 1 16.14 7.28 27.36
CA ILE A 1 16.76 6.90 26.07
C ILE A 1 15.60 6.66 25.11
N ARG A 2 15.42 7.55 24.13
CA ARG A 2 14.42 7.31 23.08
C ARG A 2 15.07 6.32 22.12
N ASP A 3 14.58 5.10 22.10
CA ASP A 3 15.05 4.07 21.20
C ASP A 3 14.56 4.42 19.79
N ARG A 4 15.51 4.59 18.88
CA ARG A 4 15.22 4.82 17.46
C ARG A 4 15.24 3.50 16.73
N LEU A 5 14.13 3.14 16.11
CA LEU A 5 14.00 1.87 15.43
C LEU A 5 12.96 1.99 14.31
N ASN A 6 13.22 1.37 13.18
CA ASN A 6 12.19 1.12 12.17
C ASN A 6 11.65 -0.30 12.34
N ILE A 7 10.33 -0.44 12.38
CA ILE A 7 9.70 -1.76 12.59
C ILE A 7 10.09 -2.78 11.52
N THR A 8 10.38 -2.32 10.29
CA THR A 8 10.79 -3.20 9.20
C THR A 8 12.15 -3.85 9.43
N GLU A 9 13.03 -3.25 10.24
CA GLU A 9 14.32 -3.86 10.62
C GLU A 9 14.11 -5.10 11.48
N ASN A 10 13.10 -5.08 12.36
CA ASN A 10 12.73 -6.27 13.14
C ASN A 10 12.15 -7.39 12.26
N ILE A 11 11.44 -7.03 11.19
CA ILE A 11 10.84 -7.97 10.27
C ILE A 11 11.91 -8.57 9.34
N PHE A 12 12.79 -7.74 8.79
CA PHE A 12 13.71 -8.11 7.73
C PHE A 12 15.15 -8.31 8.22
N GLU A 13 15.88 -7.25 8.57
CA GLU A 13 17.31 -7.30 8.81
C GLU A 13 17.70 -8.32 9.88
N ARG A 14 16.88 -8.44 10.94
CA ARG A 14 17.11 -9.43 12.01
C ARG A 14 16.82 -10.88 11.59
N ASN A 15 16.06 -11.09 10.52
CA ASN A 15 15.60 -12.41 10.11
C ASN A 15 16.22 -12.92 8.81
N LEU A 16 16.65 -12.05 7.90
CA LEU A 16 17.09 -12.44 6.56
C LEU A 16 18.21 -13.46 6.56
N SER A 17 19.22 -13.30 7.43
CA SER A 17 20.37 -14.21 7.50
C SER A 17 19.99 -15.64 7.95
N LYS A 18 18.91 -15.80 8.72
CA LYS A 18 18.50 -17.10 9.29
C LYS A 18 17.24 -17.66 8.66
N ARG A 19 16.41 -16.81 8.05
CA ARG A 19 15.06 -17.14 7.59
C ARG A 19 14.75 -16.59 6.19
N GLY A 20 15.74 -16.06 5.47
CA GLY A 20 15.55 -15.43 4.17
C GLY A 20 14.76 -16.30 3.18
N ASP A 21 15.04 -17.60 3.17
CA ASP A 21 14.38 -18.56 2.26
C ASP A 21 13.07 -19.15 2.82
N LYS A 22 12.68 -18.80 4.07
CA LYS A 22 11.39 -19.25 4.60
C LYS A 22 10.25 -18.44 4.03
N THR A 23 9.11 -19.09 3.85
CA THR A 23 7.87 -18.45 3.42
C THR A 23 7.43 -17.42 4.47
N ALA A 24 7.25 -16.18 4.04
CA ALA A 24 6.73 -15.08 4.83
C ALA A 24 5.25 -14.82 4.55
N ILE A 25 4.82 -14.96 3.29
CA ILE A 25 3.43 -14.77 2.86
C ILE A 25 3.01 -15.96 2.00
N ILE A 26 1.80 -16.44 2.23
CA ILE A 26 1.07 -17.34 1.36
C ILE A 26 -0.19 -16.59 0.92
N TRP A 27 -0.34 -16.40 -0.38
CA TRP A 27 -1.53 -15.77 -0.93
C TRP A 27 -2.32 -16.76 -1.77
N GLU A 28 -3.60 -16.90 -1.44
CA GLU A 28 -4.55 -17.73 -2.17
C GLU A 28 -5.35 -16.86 -3.17
N PRO A 29 -5.36 -17.20 -4.44
CA PRO A 29 -6.11 -16.47 -5.46
C PRO A 29 -7.62 -16.64 -5.30
N ASN A 30 -8.40 -15.73 -5.94
CA ASN A 30 -9.85 -15.82 -5.97
C ASN A 30 -10.35 -17.01 -6.83
N ASP A 31 -9.65 -17.34 -7.90
CA ASP A 31 -9.96 -18.52 -8.73
C ASP A 31 -9.23 -19.75 -8.16
N PRO A 32 -9.92 -20.79 -7.70
CA PRO A 32 -9.29 -21.99 -7.18
C PRO A 32 -8.49 -22.81 -8.22
N LYS A 33 -8.56 -22.44 -9.48
CA LYS A 33 -7.72 -23.04 -10.55
C LYS A 33 -6.34 -22.36 -10.68
N GLU A 34 -6.19 -21.16 -10.13
CA GLU A 34 -4.90 -20.48 -10.07
C GLU A 34 -4.07 -21.06 -8.93
N SER A 35 -2.75 -21.06 -9.10
CA SER A 35 -1.83 -21.52 -8.05
C SER A 35 -1.61 -20.46 -7.00
N PRO A 36 -1.49 -20.85 -5.70
CA PRO A 36 -1.11 -19.92 -4.64
C PRO A 36 0.26 -19.29 -4.90
N ILE A 37 0.46 -18.08 -4.40
CA ILE A 37 1.75 -17.39 -4.42
C ILE A 37 2.40 -17.52 -3.04
N TYR A 38 3.66 -17.96 -3.03
CA TYR A 38 4.48 -18.05 -1.83
C TYR A 38 5.61 -17.01 -1.95
N LEU A 39 5.69 -16.08 -1.03
CA LEU A 39 6.79 -15.14 -0.93
C LEU A 39 7.68 -15.50 0.25
N SER A 40 8.96 -15.68 -0.01
CA SER A 40 9.96 -15.81 1.05
C SER A 40 10.21 -14.45 1.74
N TYR A 41 10.85 -14.48 2.93
CA TYR A 41 11.27 -13.23 3.59
C TYR A 41 12.18 -12.39 2.71
N LYS A 42 13.07 -13.01 1.94
CA LYS A 42 13.97 -12.32 1.02
C LYS A 42 13.22 -11.65 -0.11
N GLU A 43 12.31 -12.37 -0.76
CA GLU A 43 11.49 -11.81 -1.86
C GLU A 43 10.59 -10.67 -1.35
N LEU A 44 9.97 -10.86 -0.18
CA LEU A 44 9.16 -9.81 0.45
C LEU A 44 10.02 -8.57 0.78
N TYR A 45 11.23 -8.75 1.29
CA TYR A 45 12.17 -7.67 1.54
C TYR A 45 12.53 -6.91 0.26
N GLU A 46 12.92 -7.63 -0.80
CA GLU A 46 13.31 -7.03 -2.07
C GLU A 46 12.15 -6.23 -2.68
N GLN A 47 10.94 -6.80 -2.69
CA GLN A 47 9.75 -6.10 -3.19
C GLN A 47 9.36 -4.90 -2.33
N THR A 48 9.47 -5.02 -1.00
CA THR A 48 9.26 -3.90 -0.08
C THR A 48 10.26 -2.77 -0.35
N CYS A 49 11.56 -3.08 -0.50
CA CYS A 49 12.58 -2.07 -0.80
C CYS A 49 12.34 -1.39 -2.13
N THR A 50 12.02 -2.16 -3.17
CA THR A 50 11.71 -1.64 -4.50
C THR A 50 10.53 -0.66 -4.44
N PHE A 51 9.45 -1.04 -3.76
CA PHE A 51 8.28 -0.16 -3.64
C PHE A 51 8.53 1.03 -2.70
N SER A 52 9.36 0.88 -1.67
CA SER A 52 9.81 2.00 -0.82
C SER A 52 10.55 3.07 -1.63
N ASN A 53 11.42 2.64 -2.54
CA ASN A 53 12.11 3.56 -3.45
C ASN A 53 11.12 4.25 -4.41
N ALA A 54 10.11 3.53 -4.90
CA ALA A 54 9.04 4.12 -5.71
C ALA A 54 8.25 5.18 -4.92
N LEU A 55 7.91 4.93 -3.67
CA LEU A 55 7.25 5.93 -2.80
C LEU A 55 8.11 7.19 -2.63
N ARG A 56 9.40 7.03 -2.36
CA ARG A 56 10.35 8.16 -2.24
C ARG A 56 10.48 8.94 -3.54
N SER A 57 10.53 8.26 -4.68
CA SER A 57 10.59 8.92 -6.00
C SER A 57 9.34 9.75 -6.32
N LYS A 58 8.20 9.37 -5.75
CA LYS A 58 6.93 10.13 -5.80
C LYS A 58 6.82 11.21 -4.72
N GLY A 59 7.89 11.47 -3.95
CA GLY A 59 7.95 12.55 -2.97
C GLY A 59 7.37 12.20 -1.60
N ILE A 60 7.04 10.94 -1.31
CA ILE A 60 6.58 10.51 0.01
C ILE A 60 7.74 10.54 1.01
N LYS A 61 7.50 11.16 2.15
CA LYS A 61 8.47 11.38 3.24
C LYS A 61 7.90 10.89 4.57
N LYS A 62 8.79 10.82 5.57
CA LYS A 62 8.39 10.56 6.96
C LYS A 62 7.24 11.47 7.40
N GLY A 63 6.21 10.86 7.97
CA GLY A 63 5.02 11.54 8.47
C GLY A 63 3.95 11.83 7.42
N ASP A 64 4.21 11.65 6.12
CA ASP A 64 3.17 11.74 5.10
C ASP A 64 2.17 10.59 5.24
N ARG A 65 0.89 10.87 4.98
CA ARG A 65 -0.18 9.86 5.07
C ARG A 65 -0.47 9.29 3.69
N VAL A 66 -0.61 7.96 3.67
CA VAL A 66 -0.87 7.17 2.46
C VAL A 66 -2.08 6.27 2.70
N ILE A 67 -3.09 6.39 1.85
CA ILE A 67 -4.24 5.49 1.88
C ILE A 67 -3.93 4.23 1.07
N ILE A 68 -4.26 3.08 1.63
CA ILE A 68 -4.20 1.79 0.95
C ILE A 68 -5.64 1.30 0.77
N TYR A 69 -6.17 1.48 -0.44
CA TYR A 69 -7.51 1.03 -0.85
C TYR A 69 -7.35 -0.03 -1.92
N MET A 70 -6.94 -1.23 -1.50
CA MET A 70 -6.56 -2.35 -2.35
C MET A 70 -7.33 -3.62 -1.99
N PRO A 71 -7.52 -4.53 -2.94
CA PRO A 71 -7.99 -5.88 -2.61
C PRO A 71 -6.96 -6.65 -1.79
N MET A 72 -7.34 -7.85 -1.32
CA MET A 72 -6.44 -8.75 -0.59
C MET A 72 -5.46 -9.41 -1.55
N VAL A 73 -4.39 -8.70 -1.88
CA VAL A 73 -3.30 -9.14 -2.75
C VAL A 73 -1.96 -8.96 -2.02
N PRO A 74 -0.89 -9.66 -2.42
CA PRO A 74 0.43 -9.52 -1.77
C PRO A 74 0.93 -8.09 -1.74
N GLU A 75 0.65 -7.31 -2.78
CA GLU A 75 1.04 -5.91 -2.92
C GLU A 75 0.45 -5.02 -1.83
N ALA A 76 -0.71 -5.38 -1.26
CA ALA A 76 -1.27 -4.65 -0.12
C ALA A 76 -0.38 -4.76 1.13
N ALA A 77 0.18 -5.95 1.40
CA ALA A 77 1.15 -6.14 2.48
C ALA A 77 2.48 -5.44 2.18
N ILE A 78 2.95 -5.52 0.94
CA ILE A 78 4.15 -4.80 0.48
C ILE A 78 3.98 -3.29 0.67
N ALA A 79 2.81 -2.74 0.32
CA ALA A 79 2.48 -1.34 0.50
C ALA A 79 2.56 -0.89 1.97
N MET A 80 1.98 -1.68 2.89
CA MET A 80 2.06 -1.41 4.34
C MET A 80 3.51 -1.38 4.83
N LEU A 81 4.29 -2.38 4.46
CA LEU A 81 5.69 -2.50 4.86
C LEU A 81 6.56 -1.40 4.23
N ALA A 82 6.31 -1.04 2.99
CA ALA A 82 7.03 0.05 2.31
C ALA A 82 6.74 1.40 2.95
N CYS A 83 5.49 1.71 3.29
CA CYS A 83 5.14 2.90 4.05
C CYS A 83 5.89 2.94 5.39
N ALA A 84 5.86 1.85 6.15
CA ALA A 84 6.59 1.77 7.41
C ALA A 84 8.10 1.97 7.21
N ARG A 85 8.68 1.42 6.14
CA ARG A 85 10.12 1.54 5.86
C ARG A 85 10.55 2.96 5.55
N VAL A 86 9.75 3.73 4.85
CA VAL A 86 10.03 5.15 4.54
C VAL A 86 9.52 6.12 5.61
N GLY A 87 8.93 5.61 6.70
CA GLY A 87 8.39 6.42 7.78
C GLY A 87 7.07 7.13 7.45
N ALA A 88 6.39 6.73 6.38
CA ALA A 88 5.06 7.22 6.05
C ALA A 88 4.00 6.53 6.92
N VAL A 89 2.94 7.26 7.23
CA VAL A 89 1.80 6.77 8.02
C VAL A 89 0.75 6.21 7.07
N HIS A 90 0.56 4.91 7.05
CA HIS A 90 -0.46 4.32 6.18
C HIS A 90 -1.81 4.15 6.88
N SER A 91 -2.88 4.22 6.10
CA SER A 91 -4.23 3.86 6.54
C SER A 91 -4.84 2.89 5.55
N VAL A 92 -5.12 1.68 6.02
CA VAL A 92 -5.79 0.67 5.20
C VAL A 92 -7.29 0.88 5.26
N VAL A 93 -7.90 1.04 4.09
CA VAL A 93 -9.34 1.17 3.91
C VAL A 93 -9.84 -0.04 3.13
N PHE A 94 -10.85 -0.70 3.66
CA PHE A 94 -11.44 -1.87 3.00
C PHE A 94 -11.97 -1.50 1.60
N ALA A 95 -11.50 -2.20 0.57
CA ALA A 95 -11.82 -1.92 -0.84
C ALA A 95 -13.28 -2.21 -1.24
N GLY A 96 -14.14 -2.51 -0.28
CA GLY A 96 -15.59 -2.60 -0.43
C GLY A 96 -16.36 -1.39 0.13
N PHE A 97 -15.66 -0.41 0.71
CA PHE A 97 -16.30 0.81 1.19
C PHE A 97 -16.67 1.73 0.03
N SER A 98 -17.72 2.56 0.24
CA SER A 98 -18.19 3.54 -0.72
C SER A 98 -17.16 4.66 -0.95
N ALA A 99 -17.31 5.36 -2.06
CA ALA A 99 -16.52 6.56 -2.37
C ALA A 99 -16.61 7.62 -1.28
N ALA A 100 -17.79 7.85 -0.70
CA ALA A 100 -17.98 8.78 0.40
C ALA A 100 -17.16 8.38 1.64
N SER A 101 -17.22 7.10 2.04
CA SER A 101 -16.43 6.60 3.18
C SER A 101 -14.92 6.65 2.94
N LEU A 102 -14.48 6.47 1.70
CA LEU A 102 -13.08 6.64 1.32
C LEU A 102 -12.66 8.11 1.38
N ALA A 103 -13.47 9.01 0.83
CA ALA A 103 -13.21 10.46 0.85
C ALA A 103 -13.11 11.00 2.28
N ASP A 104 -14.01 10.57 3.17
CA ASP A 104 -13.98 10.98 4.58
C ASP A 104 -12.63 10.64 5.24
N ARG A 105 -12.09 9.43 4.99
CA ARG A 105 -10.80 9.00 5.54
C ARG A 105 -9.60 9.72 4.92
N ILE A 106 -9.66 9.97 3.63
CA ILE A 106 -8.62 10.76 2.93
C ILE A 106 -8.56 12.16 3.52
N ASN A 107 -9.71 12.81 3.68
CA ASN A 107 -9.79 14.18 4.20
C ASN A 107 -9.44 14.26 5.69
N ASP A 108 -9.85 13.28 6.49
CA ASP A 108 -9.56 13.24 7.93
C ASP A 108 -8.05 13.20 8.23
N CYS A 109 -7.30 12.43 7.46
CA CYS A 109 -5.85 12.34 7.63
C CYS A 109 -5.04 13.19 6.65
N GLU A 110 -5.68 13.95 5.78
CA GLU A 110 -5.03 14.77 4.74
C GLU A 110 -3.99 13.95 3.95
N ALA A 111 -4.39 12.77 3.46
CA ALA A 111 -3.49 11.87 2.75
C ALA A 111 -2.98 12.49 1.47
N LYS A 112 -1.70 12.27 1.15
CA LYS A 112 -1.05 12.72 -0.08
C LYS A 112 -1.17 11.74 -1.23
N MET A 113 -1.29 10.45 -0.93
CA MET A 113 -1.28 9.39 -1.93
C MET A 113 -2.34 8.35 -1.65
N VAL A 114 -2.90 7.79 -2.71
CA VAL A 114 -3.72 6.59 -2.69
C VAL A 114 -3.01 5.46 -3.43
N LEU A 115 -2.91 4.31 -2.81
CA LEU A 115 -2.49 3.05 -3.43
C LEU A 115 -3.75 2.22 -3.65
N THR A 116 -3.99 1.81 -4.88
CA THR A 116 -5.22 1.12 -5.28
C THR A 116 -4.97 0.08 -6.37
N SER A 117 -6.02 -0.47 -6.95
CA SER A 117 -5.97 -1.35 -8.13
C SER A 117 -6.98 -0.92 -9.18
N ASP A 118 -6.80 -1.39 -10.41
CA ASP A 118 -7.78 -1.20 -11.48
C ASP A 118 -9.12 -1.79 -11.11
N GLY A 119 -9.13 -2.97 -10.51
CA GLY A 119 -10.31 -3.67 -10.05
C GLY A 119 -10.01 -4.79 -9.09
N ASN A 120 -11.04 -5.51 -8.67
CA ASN A 120 -10.93 -6.69 -7.84
C ASN A 120 -11.85 -7.80 -8.35
N PHE A 121 -11.48 -9.05 -8.12
CA PHE A 121 -12.35 -10.21 -8.35
C PHE A 121 -13.13 -10.54 -7.09
N ARG A 122 -14.43 -10.77 -7.26
CA ARG A 122 -15.32 -11.26 -6.20
C ARG A 122 -16.20 -12.39 -6.76
N GLY A 123 -15.78 -13.62 -6.56
CA GLY A 123 -16.35 -14.76 -7.28
C GLY A 123 -16.18 -14.55 -8.80
N ASN A 124 -17.29 -14.61 -9.53
CA ASN A 124 -17.29 -14.41 -10.99
C ASN A 124 -17.47 -12.95 -11.43
N LYS A 125 -17.44 -11.99 -10.49
CA LYS A 125 -17.65 -10.57 -10.79
C LYS A 125 -16.34 -9.79 -10.65
N THR A 126 -16.21 -8.78 -11.51
CA THR A 126 -15.16 -7.76 -11.38
C THR A 126 -15.75 -6.53 -10.70
N ILE A 127 -15.07 -6.04 -9.67
CA ILE A 127 -15.46 -4.84 -8.93
C ILE A 127 -14.58 -3.69 -9.42
N PRO A 128 -15.16 -2.54 -9.82
CA PRO A 128 -14.43 -1.39 -10.36
C PRO A 128 -13.82 -0.54 -9.23
N VAL A 129 -12.67 -0.96 -8.70
CA VAL A 129 -12.04 -0.31 -7.54
C VAL A 129 -11.55 1.09 -7.86
N LYS A 130 -10.92 1.28 -9.03
CA LYS A 130 -10.40 2.58 -9.47
C LYS A 130 -11.51 3.62 -9.65
N ASP A 131 -12.67 3.22 -10.16
CA ASP A 131 -13.81 4.15 -10.35
C ASP A 131 -14.30 4.69 -9.00
N VAL A 132 -14.31 3.86 -7.95
CA VAL A 132 -14.64 4.30 -6.58
C VAL A 132 -13.61 5.30 -6.06
N VAL A 133 -12.33 5.07 -6.34
CA VAL A 133 -11.26 6.02 -5.99
C VAL A 133 -11.47 7.35 -6.70
N ASP A 134 -11.70 7.33 -8.01
CA ASP A 134 -11.90 8.56 -8.79
C ASP A 134 -13.10 9.36 -8.29
N GLU A 135 -14.22 8.71 -7.99
CA GLU A 135 -15.39 9.37 -7.37
C GLU A 135 -15.06 9.98 -6.01
N ALA A 136 -14.28 9.28 -5.17
CA ALA A 136 -13.86 9.80 -3.87
C ALA A 136 -13.00 11.04 -4.02
N LEU A 137 -12.08 11.04 -4.98
CA LEU A 137 -11.11 12.12 -5.21
C LEU A 137 -11.76 13.43 -5.71
N GLU A 138 -12.97 13.38 -6.26
CA GLU A 138 -13.74 14.61 -6.58
C GLU A 138 -13.98 15.48 -5.33
N LYS A 139 -13.93 14.88 -4.12
CA LYS A 139 -14.15 15.55 -2.83
C LYS A 139 -12.88 15.70 -1.99
N CYS A 140 -11.71 15.41 -2.57
CA CYS A 140 -10.44 15.40 -1.86
C CYS A 140 -9.43 16.32 -2.56
N SER A 141 -8.82 17.23 -1.82
CA SER A 141 -7.85 18.19 -2.37
C SER A 141 -6.41 17.91 -1.98
N SER A 142 -6.16 16.96 -1.07
CA SER A 142 -4.83 16.68 -0.55
C SER A 142 -4.04 15.65 -1.37
N ILE A 143 -4.71 14.86 -2.22
CA ILE A 143 -4.07 13.80 -2.99
C ILE A 143 -3.26 14.38 -4.14
N GLU A 144 -1.97 14.09 -4.13
CA GLU A 144 -1.01 14.51 -5.15
C GLU A 144 -0.76 13.40 -6.18
N SER A 145 -0.91 12.13 -5.79
CA SER A 145 -0.66 10.98 -6.67
C SER A 145 -1.46 9.74 -6.30
N VAL A 146 -1.72 8.91 -7.30
CA VAL A 146 -2.38 7.61 -7.17
C VAL A 146 -1.53 6.56 -7.87
N ILE A 147 -1.20 5.47 -7.17
CA ILE A 147 -0.53 4.32 -7.78
C ILE A 147 -1.53 3.18 -7.92
N VAL A 148 -1.66 2.66 -9.14
CA VAL A 148 -2.67 1.68 -9.53
C VAL A 148 -2.02 0.34 -9.86
N LEU A 149 -2.39 -0.72 -9.12
CA LEU A 149 -2.02 -2.09 -9.44
C LEU A 149 -2.91 -2.63 -10.57
N GLU A 150 -2.31 -3.17 -11.62
CA GLU A 150 -3.04 -3.90 -12.65
C GLU A 150 -3.40 -5.30 -12.14
N ARG A 151 -4.64 -5.48 -11.69
CA ARG A 151 -5.15 -6.76 -11.13
C ARG A 151 -6.12 -7.46 -12.06
N THR A 152 -7.05 -6.72 -12.65
CA THR A 152 -8.17 -7.29 -13.45
C THR A 152 -8.04 -6.98 -14.94
N LYS A 153 -7.12 -6.11 -15.30
CA LYS A 153 -6.87 -5.64 -16.68
C LYS A 153 -8.10 -5.02 -17.35
N GLN A 154 -9.02 -4.51 -16.55
CA GLN A 154 -10.15 -3.75 -17.09
C GLN A 154 -9.69 -2.36 -17.54
N ASN A 155 -10.42 -1.82 -18.51
CA ASN A 155 -10.18 -0.44 -18.94
C ASN A 155 -10.59 0.53 -17.84
N ILE A 156 -9.68 1.40 -17.42
CA ILE A 156 -9.88 2.42 -16.39
C ILE A 156 -9.42 3.79 -16.90
N ASN A 157 -9.91 4.84 -16.26
CA ASN A 157 -9.36 6.16 -16.46
C ASN A 157 -8.03 6.30 -15.70
N MET A 158 -7.02 6.85 -16.36
CA MET A 158 -5.72 7.22 -15.76
C MET A 158 -5.52 8.72 -16.01
N GLU A 159 -5.52 9.51 -14.94
CA GLU A 159 -5.35 10.95 -14.99
C GLU A 159 -3.87 11.32 -15.11
N ASP A 160 -3.51 11.97 -16.19
CA ASP A 160 -2.12 12.39 -16.43
C ASP A 160 -1.61 13.32 -15.33
N GLY A 161 -0.38 13.06 -14.89
CA GLY A 161 0.28 13.81 -13.81
C GLY A 161 -0.12 13.40 -12.39
N ARG A 162 -1.22 12.67 -12.21
CA ARG A 162 -1.67 12.13 -10.92
C ARG A 162 -1.48 10.62 -10.82
N ASP A 163 -1.94 9.87 -11.81
CA ASP A 163 -2.03 8.42 -11.78
C ASP A 163 -0.79 7.76 -12.43
N SER A 164 -0.32 6.68 -11.85
CA SER A 164 0.77 5.88 -12.39
C SER A 164 0.50 4.39 -12.14
N TRP A 165 0.94 3.54 -13.06
CA TRP A 165 0.88 2.11 -12.85
C TRP A 165 1.92 1.63 -11.83
N TRP A 166 1.55 0.67 -10.98
CA TRP A 166 2.45 0.07 -10.00
C TRP A 166 3.71 -0.51 -10.65
N HIS A 167 3.56 -1.25 -11.73
CA HIS A 167 4.67 -1.88 -12.42
C HIS A 167 5.63 -0.87 -13.04
N GLU A 168 5.14 0.27 -13.53
CA GLU A 168 5.99 1.36 -14.03
C GLU A 168 6.75 2.05 -12.89
N CYS A 169 6.08 2.24 -11.74
CA CYS A 169 6.71 2.90 -10.59
C CYS A 169 7.87 2.09 -10.00
N ILE A 170 7.84 0.77 -10.08
CA ILE A 170 8.87 -0.13 -9.56
C ILE A 170 9.94 -0.49 -10.59
N GLU A 171 9.72 -0.20 -11.87
CA GLU A 171 10.69 -0.42 -12.92
C GLU A 171 11.99 0.31 -12.59
N ASP A 172 13.12 -0.37 -12.73
CA ASP A 172 14.46 0.15 -12.44
C ASP A 172 14.73 0.60 -10.98
N GLN A 173 13.81 0.37 -10.05
CA GLN A 173 14.06 0.68 -8.65
C GLN A 173 15.00 -0.35 -7.99
N PRO A 174 15.95 0.11 -7.14
CA PRO A 174 16.83 -0.80 -6.41
C PRO A 174 16.06 -1.75 -5.50
N LYS A 175 16.57 -2.98 -5.36
CA LYS A 175 16.05 -4.00 -4.43
C LYS A 175 16.52 -3.81 -2.97
N THR A 176 17.23 -2.73 -2.70
CA THR A 176 17.67 -2.32 -1.37
C THR A 176 17.17 -0.91 -1.09
N CYS A 177 16.82 -0.64 0.15
CA CYS A 177 16.34 0.66 0.58
C CYS A 177 16.65 0.81 2.07
N ASP A 178 17.35 1.86 2.45
CA ASP A 178 17.59 2.14 3.86
C ASP A 178 16.26 2.50 4.55
N SER A 179 16.08 1.95 5.74
CA SER A 179 14.91 2.25 6.57
C SER A 179 15.01 3.66 7.14
N GLU A 180 13.88 4.36 7.21
CA GLU A 180 13.81 5.66 7.90
C GLU A 180 13.98 5.47 9.39
N VAL A 181 14.73 6.37 10.02
CA VAL A 181 14.93 6.35 11.48
C VAL A 181 13.68 6.90 12.17
N MET A 182 12.99 6.02 12.91
CA MET A 182 11.76 6.36 13.63
C MET A 182 12.00 6.47 15.13
N ASP A 183 11.30 7.40 15.77
CA ASP A 183 11.15 7.43 17.22
C ASP A 183 10.03 6.42 17.61
N SER A 184 10.11 5.83 18.79
CA SER A 184 9.08 4.91 19.29
C SER A 184 7.68 5.54 19.42
N GLU A 185 7.62 6.86 19.48
CA GLU A 185 6.36 7.63 19.57
C GLU A 185 5.87 8.15 18.21
N ASP A 186 6.63 7.95 17.13
CA ASP A 186 6.19 8.31 15.79
C ASP A 186 4.98 7.45 15.36
N LEU A 187 4.03 8.07 14.66
CA LEU A 187 2.86 7.36 14.14
C LEU A 187 3.30 6.32 13.11
N LEU A 188 2.76 5.10 13.24
CA LEU A 188 3.01 4.00 12.30
C LEU A 188 1.88 3.85 11.28
N PHE A 189 0.63 3.86 11.77
CA PHE A 189 -0.55 3.74 10.93
C PHE A 189 -1.78 4.38 11.59
N ILE A 190 -2.81 4.62 10.78
CA ILE A 190 -4.14 5.06 11.22
C ILE A 190 -5.13 3.94 10.90
N LEU A 191 -5.90 3.52 11.90
CA LEU A 191 -6.93 2.52 11.74
C LEU A 191 -8.25 3.04 12.30
N TYR A 192 -9.28 3.06 11.46
CA TYR A 192 -10.63 3.44 11.85
C TYR A 192 -11.38 2.23 12.39
N THR A 193 -11.88 2.34 13.61
CA THR A 193 -12.70 1.30 14.24
C THR A 193 -14.19 1.51 13.94
N SER A 194 -14.99 0.46 14.03
CA SER A 194 -16.45 0.56 13.96
C SER A 194 -16.96 1.46 15.09
N GLY A 195 -17.63 2.56 14.75
CA GLY A 195 -18.14 3.55 15.70
C GLY A 195 -17.28 4.80 15.87
N SER A 196 -16.03 4.85 15.39
CA SER A 196 -15.21 6.06 15.42
C SER A 196 -15.64 7.11 14.38
N THR A 197 -16.41 6.69 13.37
CA THR A 197 -16.98 7.54 12.31
C THR A 197 -18.49 7.72 12.44
N GLY A 198 -19.03 7.52 13.64
CA GLY A 198 -20.45 7.74 13.93
C GLY A 198 -20.77 9.23 13.87
N LYS A 199 -21.11 9.72 12.69
CA LYS A 199 -22.00 10.89 12.50
C LYS A 199 -23.31 10.37 11.96
#